data_dae00d970ada1eb4fbbb90125d656ab4
#
_entry.id   dae00d970ada1eb4fbbb90125d656ab4
#
_cell.length_a   1.000
_cell.length_b   1.000
_cell.length_c   1.000
_cell.angle_alpha   90.00
_cell.angle_beta   90.00
_cell.angle_gamma   90.00
#
_symmetry.space_group_name_H-M   'P 1'
#
loop_
_entity.id
_entity.type
_entity.pdbx_description
1 polymer ?
#
loop_
_entity_poly.entity_id
_entity_poly.type
_entity_poly.pdbx_seq_one_letter_code
_entity_poly.pdbx_strand_id
1 'polypeptide(L)'
;MNIIINGGTRGIGKEVVSFMAQDISNHILVTGRDEKALNSLSAKFTNVKTFALDISLFDSTREKFIETISDNLGRVDRLINLAGHLIVKDFLDFTNNEARLIMETNFFGTASLIRALVPMMPEGSHIVNISSMGGFQSSSKYKGLSYYSASKAALACLTECLANEFKEYGIIINCLALGAVQTEMLDEAFPGYKAPVNAVEMAEYISGFVLTGNKFFNGKILPVAIGNP
;
A
#
# COMPACT_ATOMS: atom_id res chain seq x y z
N MET A 1 5.54 7.18 -16.76
CA MET A 1 5.17 5.82 -16.26
C MET A 1 3.72 5.79 -15.84
N ASN A 2 3.08 4.63 -15.90
CA ASN A 2 1.70 4.43 -15.46
C ASN A 2 1.69 3.80 -14.06
N ILE A 3 1.21 4.54 -13.07
CA ILE A 3 1.36 4.25 -11.65
C ILE A 3 -0.01 4.14 -10.99
N ILE A 4 -0.24 3.07 -10.22
CA ILE A 4 -1.40 2.96 -9.34
C ILE A 4 -0.94 3.10 -7.90
N ILE A 5 -1.60 4.00 -7.15
CA ILE A 5 -1.36 4.22 -5.72
C ILE A 5 -2.65 3.89 -4.97
N ASN A 6 -2.70 2.70 -4.38
CA ASN A 6 -3.81 2.24 -3.58
C ASN A 6 -3.65 2.74 -2.12
N GLY A 7 -4.58 3.58 -1.67
CA GLY A 7 -4.52 4.21 -0.35
C GLY A 7 -3.83 5.57 -0.34
N GLY A 8 -4.03 6.38 -1.39
CA GLY A 8 -3.37 7.68 -1.58
C GLY A 8 -4.07 8.91 -0.97
N THR A 9 -5.10 8.76 -0.12
CA THR A 9 -5.93 9.89 0.33
C THR A 9 -5.46 10.58 1.61
N ARG A 10 -4.63 9.92 2.45
CA ARG A 10 -4.10 10.47 3.70
C ARG A 10 -2.71 9.91 4.03
N GLY A 11 -2.08 10.47 5.05
CA GLY A 11 -0.81 9.99 5.60
C GLY A 11 0.28 9.81 4.53
N ILE A 12 1.03 8.74 4.64
CA ILE A 12 2.14 8.42 3.73
C ILE A 12 1.66 8.36 2.27
N GLY A 13 0.49 7.76 2.03
CA GLY A 13 -0.04 7.60 0.67
C GLY A 13 -0.27 8.93 -0.05
N LYS A 14 -0.82 9.94 0.64
CA LYS A 14 -1.01 11.29 0.10
C LYS A 14 0.33 11.95 -0.25
N GLU A 15 1.34 11.78 0.58
CA GLU A 15 2.66 12.34 0.33
C GLU A 15 3.39 11.61 -0.83
N VAL A 16 3.21 10.26 -0.96
CA VAL A 16 3.69 9.51 -2.14
C VAL A 16 3.05 10.03 -3.42
N VAL A 17 1.72 10.28 -3.42
CA VAL A 17 1.05 10.90 -4.58
C VAL A 17 1.67 12.26 -4.88
N SER A 18 1.85 13.11 -3.85
CA SER A 18 2.42 14.45 -4.03
C SER A 18 3.84 14.41 -4.59
N PHE A 19 4.66 13.45 -4.17
CA PHE A 19 6.02 13.28 -4.65
C PHE A 19 6.06 12.77 -6.10
N MET A 20 5.31 11.69 -6.40
CA MET A 20 5.29 11.06 -7.72
C MET A 20 4.66 11.96 -8.79
N ALA A 21 3.72 12.81 -8.41
CA ALA A 21 3.02 13.73 -9.33
C ALA A 21 3.89 14.93 -9.75
N GLN A 22 5.02 15.20 -9.10
CA GLN A 22 5.96 16.26 -9.52
C GLN A 22 6.56 15.98 -10.90
N ASP A 23 6.78 14.72 -11.24
CA ASP A 23 7.14 14.34 -12.60
C ASP A 23 5.86 14.22 -13.44
N ILE A 24 5.60 15.25 -14.26
CA ILE A 24 4.41 15.33 -15.12
C ILE A 24 4.35 14.23 -16.20
N SER A 25 5.44 13.52 -16.47
CA SER A 25 5.47 12.37 -17.37
C SER A 25 4.84 11.13 -16.75
N ASN A 26 4.61 11.10 -15.44
CA ASN A 26 3.87 10.05 -14.77
C ASN A 26 2.37 10.22 -15.00
N HIS A 27 1.67 9.13 -15.29
CA HIS A 27 0.21 9.03 -15.29
C HIS A 27 -0.19 8.23 -14.05
N ILE A 28 -0.86 8.87 -13.12
CA ILE A 28 -1.12 8.31 -11.79
C ILE A 28 -2.61 8.10 -11.59
N LEU A 29 -3.00 6.88 -11.22
CA LEU A 29 -4.34 6.58 -10.72
C LEU A 29 -4.28 6.34 -9.21
N VAL A 30 -4.95 7.20 -8.47
CA VAL A 30 -5.00 7.14 -6.99
C VAL A 30 -6.33 6.54 -6.55
N THR A 31 -6.28 5.60 -5.61
CA THR A 31 -7.48 5.05 -5.00
C THR A 31 -7.55 5.30 -3.50
N GLY A 32 -8.78 5.36 -3.00
CA GLY A 32 -9.08 5.53 -1.58
C GLY A 32 -10.57 5.73 -1.36
N ARG A 33 -11.01 5.78 -0.10
CA ARG A 33 -12.42 5.90 0.27
C ARG A 33 -12.92 7.35 0.35
N ASP A 34 -12.02 8.28 0.61
CA ASP A 34 -12.36 9.70 0.80
C ASP A 34 -12.43 10.42 -0.55
N GLU A 35 -13.63 10.55 -1.09
CA GLU A 35 -13.88 11.23 -2.37
C GLU A 35 -13.48 12.70 -2.36
N LYS A 36 -13.58 13.39 -1.21
CA LYS A 36 -13.17 14.80 -1.11
C LYS A 36 -11.65 14.92 -1.26
N ALA A 37 -10.90 14.05 -0.59
CA ALA A 37 -9.46 14.01 -0.72
C ALA A 37 -9.03 13.61 -2.14
N LEU A 38 -9.71 12.63 -2.77
CA LEU A 38 -9.49 12.24 -4.16
C LEU A 38 -9.70 13.42 -5.12
N ASN A 39 -10.81 14.13 -4.99
CA ASN A 39 -11.12 15.31 -5.81
C ASN A 39 -10.09 16.44 -5.63
N SER A 40 -9.61 16.66 -4.39
CA SER A 40 -8.54 17.62 -4.14
C SER A 40 -7.23 17.26 -4.83
N LEU A 41 -6.87 15.97 -4.87
CA LEU A 41 -5.67 15.49 -5.55
C LEU A 41 -5.75 15.67 -7.06
N SER A 42 -6.87 15.30 -7.68
CA SER A 42 -7.07 15.46 -9.13
C SER A 42 -7.18 16.93 -9.56
N ALA A 43 -7.67 17.81 -8.69
CA ALA A 43 -7.67 19.25 -8.93
C ALA A 43 -6.27 19.88 -8.81
N LYS A 44 -5.43 19.34 -7.90
CA LYS A 44 -4.07 19.84 -7.64
C LYS A 44 -3.06 19.40 -8.70
N PHE A 45 -3.19 18.17 -9.22
CA PHE A 45 -2.22 17.58 -10.14
C PHE A 45 -2.88 17.13 -11.45
N THR A 46 -2.47 17.70 -12.57
CA THR A 46 -3.05 17.43 -13.90
C THR A 46 -2.81 16.01 -14.40
N ASN A 47 -1.75 15.37 -13.91
CA ASN A 47 -1.34 14.00 -14.23
C ASN A 47 -1.87 12.94 -13.24
N VAL A 48 -2.79 13.35 -12.34
CA VAL A 48 -3.44 12.47 -11.36
C VAL A 48 -4.91 12.28 -11.73
N LYS A 49 -5.32 11.03 -11.88
CA LYS A 49 -6.70 10.57 -11.94
C LYS A 49 -7.05 9.83 -10.65
N THR A 50 -8.31 9.75 -10.33
CA THR A 50 -8.76 9.17 -9.06
C THR A 50 -9.91 8.20 -9.27
N PHE A 51 -10.01 7.21 -8.38
CA PHE A 51 -11.11 6.26 -8.34
C PHE A 51 -11.47 5.97 -6.87
N ALA A 52 -12.72 6.22 -6.50
CA ALA A 52 -13.21 5.92 -5.16
C ALA A 52 -13.29 4.39 -4.97
N LEU A 53 -12.52 3.86 -4.02
CA LEU A 53 -12.38 2.43 -3.78
C LEU A 53 -12.30 2.13 -2.29
N ASP A 54 -13.21 1.30 -1.81
CA ASP A 54 -13.00 0.53 -0.58
C ASP A 54 -12.35 -0.81 -0.96
N ILE A 55 -11.08 -0.96 -0.64
CA ILE A 55 -10.32 -2.15 -1.01
C ILE A 55 -10.85 -3.43 -0.36
N SER A 56 -11.54 -3.33 0.79
CA SER A 56 -12.19 -4.48 1.43
C SER A 56 -13.39 -5.02 0.64
N LEU A 57 -13.89 -4.23 -0.31
CA LEU A 57 -15.02 -4.55 -1.19
C LEU A 57 -14.59 -4.59 -2.67
N PHE A 58 -13.29 -4.79 -2.94
CA PHE A 58 -12.72 -4.69 -4.28
C PHE A 58 -13.46 -5.51 -5.33
N ASP A 59 -13.81 -6.75 -5.04
CA ASP A 59 -14.44 -7.65 -6.00
C ASP A 59 -15.76 -7.09 -6.54
N SER A 60 -16.50 -6.28 -5.77
CA SER A 60 -17.75 -5.63 -6.19
C SER A 60 -17.54 -4.48 -7.18
N THR A 61 -16.34 -3.91 -7.24
CA THR A 61 -16.00 -2.75 -8.08
C THR A 61 -14.97 -3.08 -9.15
N ARG A 62 -14.52 -4.33 -9.19
CA ARG A 62 -13.40 -4.80 -10.02
C ARG A 62 -13.55 -4.44 -11.49
N GLU A 63 -14.70 -4.75 -12.09
CA GLU A 63 -14.92 -4.53 -13.54
C GLU A 63 -14.78 -3.05 -13.88
N LYS A 64 -15.50 -2.18 -13.16
CA LYS A 64 -15.44 -0.73 -13.35
C LYS A 64 -14.02 -0.18 -13.11
N PHE A 65 -13.29 -0.75 -12.16
CA PHE A 65 -11.92 -0.35 -11.89
C PHE A 65 -10.98 -0.70 -13.05
N ILE A 66 -11.10 -1.91 -13.61
CA ILE A 66 -10.31 -2.34 -14.77
C ILE A 66 -10.62 -1.50 -16.01
N GLU A 67 -11.90 -1.18 -16.29
CA GLU A 67 -12.29 -0.24 -17.34
C GLU A 67 -11.61 1.12 -17.13
N THR A 68 -11.68 1.66 -15.91
CA THR A 68 -11.02 2.94 -15.57
C THR A 68 -9.51 2.92 -15.86
N ILE A 69 -8.82 1.82 -15.57
CA ILE A 69 -7.40 1.68 -15.87
C ILE A 69 -7.17 1.62 -17.39
N SER A 70 -7.96 0.85 -18.09
CA SER A 70 -7.87 0.73 -19.57
C SER A 70 -7.99 2.09 -20.24
N ASP A 71 -8.97 2.90 -19.80
CA ASP A 71 -9.25 4.23 -20.38
C ASP A 71 -8.18 5.29 -20.02
N ASN A 72 -7.58 5.21 -18.84
CA ASN A 72 -6.69 6.26 -18.36
C ASN A 72 -5.21 5.91 -18.42
N LEU A 73 -4.84 4.63 -18.30
CA LEU A 73 -3.46 4.17 -18.22
C LEU A 73 -3.09 3.20 -19.35
N GLY A 74 -4.01 2.33 -19.77
CA GLY A 74 -3.77 1.25 -20.73
C GLY A 74 -2.93 0.07 -20.18
N ARG A 75 -1.93 0.34 -19.35
CA ARG A 75 -1.08 -0.64 -18.67
C ARG A 75 -0.65 -0.13 -17.30
N VAL A 76 -0.06 -0.98 -16.47
CA VAL A 76 0.42 -0.62 -15.13
C VAL A 76 1.91 -0.93 -14.99
N ASP A 77 2.74 0.11 -14.91
CA ASP A 77 4.19 -0.04 -14.73
C ASP A 77 4.57 -0.18 -13.24
N ARG A 78 3.83 0.49 -12.34
CA ARG A 78 4.06 0.50 -10.89
C ARG A 78 2.75 0.39 -10.11
N LEU A 79 2.73 -0.50 -9.12
CA LEU A 79 1.63 -0.62 -8.16
C LEU A 79 2.16 -0.43 -6.75
N ILE A 80 1.59 0.50 -6.01
CA ILE A 80 1.95 0.79 -4.61
C ILE A 80 0.74 0.52 -3.72
N ASN A 81 0.83 -0.49 -2.87
CA ASN A 81 -0.23 -0.89 -1.96
C ASN A 81 0.01 -0.30 -0.57
N LEU A 82 -0.57 0.87 -0.32
CA LEU A 82 -0.51 1.62 0.95
C LEU A 82 -1.80 1.52 1.77
N ALA A 83 -2.90 1.09 1.16
CA ALA A 83 -4.16 0.95 1.88
C ALA A 83 -4.00 0.02 3.09
N GLY A 84 -4.55 0.45 4.22
CA GLY A 84 -4.49 -0.33 5.44
C GLY A 84 -5.51 0.15 6.47
N HIS A 85 -5.90 -0.78 7.34
CA HIS A 85 -6.79 -0.56 8.45
C HIS A 85 -6.17 -1.09 9.74
N LEU A 86 -6.21 -0.26 10.78
CA LEU A 86 -5.63 -0.55 12.10
C LEU A 86 -6.72 -0.36 13.15
N ILE A 87 -6.86 -1.36 14.01
CA ILE A 87 -7.64 -1.28 15.26
C ILE A 87 -6.69 -1.72 16.38
N VAL A 88 -6.59 -0.89 17.43
CA VAL A 88 -5.83 -1.21 18.64
C VAL A 88 -6.84 -1.71 19.68
N LYS A 89 -6.75 -2.99 20.03
CA LYS A 89 -7.69 -3.64 20.95
C LYS A 89 -7.09 -4.91 21.54
N ASP A 90 -7.40 -5.24 22.79
CA ASP A 90 -6.98 -6.50 23.39
C ASP A 90 -7.58 -7.68 22.61
N PHE A 91 -6.80 -8.75 22.45
CA PHE A 91 -7.17 -9.88 21.58
C PHE A 91 -8.55 -10.48 21.93
N LEU A 92 -8.86 -10.60 23.22
CA LEU A 92 -10.11 -11.18 23.70
C LEU A 92 -11.34 -10.26 23.47
N ASP A 93 -11.11 -8.97 23.24
CA ASP A 93 -12.17 -7.99 23.02
C ASP A 93 -12.53 -7.79 21.54
N PHE A 94 -11.72 -8.34 20.63
CA PHE A 94 -12.02 -8.26 19.19
C PHE A 94 -13.29 -9.01 18.84
N THR A 95 -14.17 -8.35 18.11
CA THR A 95 -15.26 -9.03 17.43
C THR A 95 -14.75 -9.72 16.15
N ASN A 96 -15.44 -10.79 15.73
CA ASN A 96 -15.12 -11.46 14.46
C ASN A 96 -15.21 -10.50 13.25
N ASN A 97 -16.11 -9.52 13.29
CA ASN A 97 -16.27 -8.56 12.20
C ASN A 97 -15.07 -7.59 12.11
N GLU A 98 -14.59 -7.08 13.24
CA GLU A 98 -13.38 -6.23 13.27
C GLU A 98 -12.15 -6.99 12.78
N ALA A 99 -11.97 -8.25 13.24
CA ALA A 99 -10.88 -9.10 12.79
C ALA A 99 -10.93 -9.36 11.28
N ARG A 100 -12.12 -9.68 10.75
CA ARG A 100 -12.33 -9.87 9.30
C ARG A 100 -12.06 -8.58 8.53
N LEU A 101 -12.57 -7.43 8.98
CA LEU A 101 -12.35 -6.16 8.30
C LEU A 101 -10.86 -5.80 8.16
N ILE A 102 -10.06 -6.08 9.20
CA ILE A 102 -8.60 -5.90 9.14
C ILE A 102 -8.00 -6.81 8.05
N MET A 103 -8.37 -8.09 8.04
CA MET A 103 -7.86 -9.05 7.05
C MET A 103 -8.33 -8.71 5.64
N GLU A 104 -9.61 -8.35 5.45
CA GLU A 104 -10.14 -7.95 4.15
C GLU A 104 -9.41 -6.72 3.60
N THR A 105 -9.21 -5.69 4.43
CA THR A 105 -8.54 -4.47 3.98
C THR A 105 -7.05 -4.68 3.71
N ASN A 106 -6.33 -5.31 4.66
CA ASN A 106 -4.88 -5.34 4.63
C ASN A 106 -4.30 -6.47 3.78
N PHE A 107 -5.08 -7.53 3.56
CA PHE A 107 -4.60 -8.74 2.89
C PHE A 107 -5.48 -9.12 1.68
N PHE A 108 -6.73 -9.54 1.89
CA PHE A 108 -7.55 -10.11 0.81
C PHE A 108 -7.83 -9.11 -0.30
N GLY A 109 -8.22 -7.88 0.03
CA GLY A 109 -8.46 -6.83 -0.96
C GLY A 109 -7.19 -6.48 -1.74
N THR A 110 -6.05 -6.37 -1.06
CA THR A 110 -4.76 -6.14 -1.72
C THR A 110 -4.38 -7.31 -2.63
N ALA A 111 -4.58 -8.56 -2.20
CA ALA A 111 -4.32 -9.75 -3.01
C ALA A 111 -5.25 -9.79 -4.25
N SER A 112 -6.54 -9.48 -4.08
CA SER A 112 -7.51 -9.38 -5.18
C SER A 112 -7.13 -8.29 -6.18
N LEU A 113 -6.68 -7.12 -5.71
CA LEU A 113 -6.19 -6.03 -6.54
C LEU A 113 -4.97 -6.46 -7.36
N ILE A 114 -3.96 -7.06 -6.73
CA ILE A 114 -2.76 -7.56 -7.43
C ILE A 114 -3.18 -8.56 -8.52
N ARG A 115 -4.00 -9.56 -8.18
CA ARG A 115 -4.48 -10.58 -9.12
C ARG A 115 -5.21 -9.96 -10.33
N ALA A 116 -5.98 -8.90 -10.11
CA ALA A 116 -6.71 -8.21 -11.18
C ALA A 116 -5.78 -7.41 -12.10
N LEU A 117 -4.65 -6.88 -11.57
CA LEU A 117 -3.75 -5.98 -12.30
C LEU A 117 -2.62 -6.69 -13.03
N VAL A 118 -2.18 -7.86 -12.57
CA VAL A 118 -1.08 -8.61 -13.18
C VAL A 118 -1.24 -8.79 -14.70
N PRO A 119 -2.44 -9.07 -15.26
CA PRO A 119 -2.62 -9.17 -16.72
C PRO A 119 -2.36 -7.85 -17.48
N MET A 120 -2.33 -6.72 -16.79
CA MET A 120 -2.09 -5.38 -17.37
C MET A 120 -0.67 -4.88 -17.09
N MET A 121 0.17 -5.70 -16.44
CA MET A 121 1.52 -5.33 -16.04
C MET A 121 2.55 -5.93 -16.99
N PRO A 122 3.29 -5.10 -17.75
CA PRO A 122 4.35 -5.59 -18.63
C PRO A 122 5.58 -6.08 -17.85
N GLU A 123 6.47 -6.80 -18.54
CA GLU A 123 7.80 -7.13 -18.01
C GLU A 123 8.54 -5.89 -17.49
N GLY A 124 9.21 -6.02 -16.35
CA GLY A 124 9.89 -4.91 -15.65
C GLY A 124 8.98 -4.08 -14.75
N SER A 125 7.67 -4.40 -14.67
CA SER A 125 6.76 -3.77 -13.70
C SER A 125 7.17 -4.07 -12.26
N HIS A 126 6.83 -3.16 -11.35
CA HIS A 126 7.19 -3.28 -9.93
C HIS A 126 5.96 -3.09 -9.04
N ILE A 127 5.69 -4.08 -8.19
CA ILE A 127 4.70 -4.04 -7.13
C ILE A 127 5.41 -3.80 -5.81
N VAL A 128 5.00 -2.78 -5.07
CA VAL A 128 5.51 -2.49 -3.72
C VAL A 128 4.37 -2.57 -2.73
N ASN A 129 4.41 -3.59 -1.88
CA ASN A 129 3.48 -3.75 -0.78
C ASN A 129 4.00 -3.06 0.47
N ILE A 130 3.14 -2.31 1.16
CA ILE A 130 3.48 -1.66 2.42
C ILE A 130 2.96 -2.51 3.59
N SER A 131 3.89 -3.15 4.27
CA SER A 131 3.69 -3.88 5.51
C SER A 131 4.09 -3.01 6.72
N SER A 132 4.31 -3.63 7.85
CA SER A 132 4.69 -3.00 9.10
C SER A 132 5.73 -3.85 9.82
N MET A 133 6.57 -3.22 10.63
CA MET A 133 7.42 -3.94 11.59
C MET A 133 6.62 -4.85 12.50
N GLY A 134 5.35 -4.52 12.79
CA GLY A 134 4.44 -5.43 13.50
C GLY A 134 4.23 -6.77 12.79
N GLY A 135 4.28 -6.80 11.46
CA GLY A 135 4.20 -8.01 10.62
C GLY A 135 5.56 -8.63 10.28
N PHE A 136 6.67 -7.94 10.56
CA PHE A 136 8.01 -8.43 10.23
C PHE A 136 8.45 -9.54 11.20
N GLN A 137 9.05 -10.60 10.67
CA GLN A 137 9.55 -11.70 11.49
C GLN A 137 10.67 -11.21 12.44
N SER A 138 10.66 -11.71 13.67
CA SER A 138 11.65 -11.37 14.71
C SER A 138 11.64 -9.92 15.21
N SER A 139 10.66 -9.10 14.79
CA SER A 139 10.44 -7.78 15.42
C SER A 139 9.66 -7.89 16.73
N SER A 140 9.73 -6.87 17.56
CA SER A 140 8.88 -6.72 18.75
C SER A 140 7.40 -6.71 18.36
N LYS A 141 6.55 -7.34 19.17
CA LYS A 141 5.11 -7.33 19.02
C LYS A 141 4.45 -6.54 20.12
N TYR A 142 3.49 -5.71 19.76
CA TYR A 142 2.84 -4.81 20.70
C TYR A 142 1.43 -5.30 21.06
N LYS A 143 1.07 -5.16 22.34
CA LYS A 143 -0.27 -5.42 22.82
C LYS A 143 -1.29 -4.60 22.02
N GLY A 144 -2.42 -5.22 21.69
CA GLY A 144 -3.50 -4.58 20.95
C GLY A 144 -3.36 -4.64 19.42
N LEU A 145 -2.24 -5.12 18.87
CA LEU A 145 -1.99 -5.15 17.43
C LEU A 145 -2.05 -6.56 16.81
N SER A 146 -2.67 -7.54 17.47
CA SER A 146 -2.63 -8.94 17.05
C SER A 146 -3.10 -9.15 15.61
N TYR A 147 -4.33 -8.75 15.27
CA TYR A 147 -4.88 -8.94 13.91
C TYR A 147 -4.21 -8.02 12.88
N TYR A 148 -3.85 -6.80 13.26
CA TYR A 148 -3.09 -5.92 12.37
C TYR A 148 -1.74 -6.55 12.01
N SER A 149 -0.96 -6.96 13.01
CA SER A 149 0.34 -7.58 12.79
C SER A 149 0.25 -8.86 11.97
N ALA A 150 -0.76 -9.72 12.26
CA ALA A 150 -1.02 -10.93 11.49
C ALA A 150 -1.34 -10.62 10.01
N SER A 151 -2.19 -9.61 9.75
CA SER A 151 -2.54 -9.21 8.38
C SER A 151 -1.34 -8.67 7.60
N LYS A 152 -0.47 -7.91 8.26
CA LYS A 152 0.76 -7.37 7.64
C LYS A 152 1.83 -8.46 7.44
N ALA A 153 1.89 -9.47 8.31
CA ALA A 153 2.72 -10.66 8.12
C ALA A 153 2.22 -11.51 6.93
N ALA A 154 0.89 -11.67 6.80
CA ALA A 154 0.29 -12.37 5.66
C ALA A 154 0.63 -11.68 4.33
N LEU A 155 0.55 -10.35 4.25
CA LEU A 155 0.92 -9.58 3.07
C LEU A 155 2.42 -9.72 2.73
N ALA A 156 3.28 -9.74 3.74
CA ALA A 156 4.71 -9.95 3.57
C ALA A 156 5.00 -11.35 2.99
N CYS A 157 4.41 -12.40 3.58
CA CYS A 157 4.53 -13.77 3.08
C CYS A 157 4.00 -13.91 1.65
N LEU A 158 2.84 -13.31 1.34
CA LEU A 158 2.28 -13.30 -0.01
C LEU A 158 3.26 -12.67 -1.02
N THR A 159 3.98 -11.61 -0.63
CA THR A 159 4.99 -10.97 -1.49
C THR A 159 6.09 -11.97 -1.90
N GLU A 160 6.58 -12.78 -0.97
CA GLU A 160 7.60 -13.80 -1.26
C GLU A 160 7.07 -14.88 -2.20
N CYS A 161 5.83 -15.35 -1.98
CA CYS A 161 5.18 -16.34 -2.85
C CYS A 161 5.03 -15.80 -4.28
N LEU A 162 4.45 -14.59 -4.41
CA LEU A 162 4.17 -13.99 -5.71
C LEU A 162 5.45 -13.61 -6.49
N ALA A 163 6.54 -13.29 -5.82
CA ALA A 163 7.83 -13.05 -6.47
C ALA A 163 8.34 -14.28 -7.24
N ASN A 164 8.03 -15.47 -6.74
CA ASN A 164 8.36 -16.71 -7.43
C ASN A 164 7.36 -17.01 -8.56
N GLU A 165 6.06 -16.83 -8.30
CA GLU A 165 5.01 -17.08 -9.29
C GLU A 165 5.09 -16.10 -10.48
N PHE A 166 5.46 -14.83 -10.25
CA PHE A 166 5.53 -13.81 -11.29
C PHE A 166 6.87 -13.73 -12.02
N LYS A 167 7.81 -14.60 -11.68
CA LYS A 167 9.14 -14.62 -12.32
C LYS A 167 9.06 -14.79 -13.83
N GLU A 168 8.20 -15.66 -14.32
CA GLU A 168 8.04 -15.93 -15.75
C GLU A 168 7.39 -14.76 -16.51
N TYR A 169 6.64 -13.89 -15.81
CA TYR A 169 6.07 -12.66 -16.37
C TYR A 169 7.05 -11.48 -16.33
N GLY A 170 8.22 -11.65 -15.70
CA GLY A 170 9.18 -10.56 -15.49
C GLY A 170 8.68 -9.44 -14.57
N ILE A 171 7.66 -9.71 -13.75
CA ILE A 171 7.10 -8.75 -12.79
C ILE A 171 7.85 -8.89 -11.46
N ILE A 172 8.29 -7.76 -10.94
CA ILE A 172 9.03 -7.67 -9.67
C ILE A 172 8.06 -7.27 -8.55
N ILE A 173 8.16 -7.90 -7.40
CA ILE A 173 7.34 -7.57 -6.23
C ILE A 173 8.20 -7.56 -4.97
N ASN A 174 8.08 -6.51 -4.17
CA ASN A 174 8.77 -6.37 -2.90
C ASN A 174 7.83 -5.83 -1.81
N CYS A 175 8.24 -5.95 -0.57
CA CYS A 175 7.49 -5.48 0.59
C CYS A 175 8.39 -4.59 1.46
N LEU A 176 7.89 -3.41 1.84
CA LEU A 176 8.51 -2.53 2.82
C LEU A 176 7.79 -2.68 4.15
N ALA A 177 8.48 -3.17 5.18
CA ALA A 177 7.97 -3.29 6.54
C ALA A 177 8.31 -2.02 7.32
N LEU A 178 7.35 -1.09 7.38
CA LEU A 178 7.59 0.23 7.97
C LEU A 178 7.55 0.18 9.49
N GLY A 179 8.44 0.94 10.13
CA GLY A 179 8.34 1.31 11.53
C GLY A 179 7.27 2.38 11.76
N ALA A 180 7.30 3.01 12.93
CA ALA A 180 6.39 4.10 13.27
C ALA A 180 6.66 5.33 12.40
N VAL A 181 5.61 5.85 11.76
CA VAL A 181 5.63 7.06 10.94
C VAL A 181 4.52 7.99 11.43
N GLN A 182 4.85 9.26 11.66
CA GLN A 182 3.89 10.25 12.13
C GLN A 182 2.81 10.49 11.06
N THR A 183 1.62 10.00 11.34
CA THR A 183 0.44 10.06 10.47
C THR A 183 -0.82 10.15 11.32
N GLU A 184 -1.94 10.52 10.71
CA GLU A 184 -3.25 10.55 11.36
C GLU A 184 -3.61 9.16 11.93
N MET A 185 -3.30 8.08 11.21
CA MET A 185 -3.54 6.70 11.67
C MET A 185 -2.76 6.38 12.96
N LEU A 186 -1.52 6.84 13.06
CA LEU A 186 -0.71 6.64 14.26
C LEU A 186 -1.22 7.47 15.43
N ASP A 187 -1.60 8.73 15.18
CA ASP A 187 -2.15 9.62 16.22
C ASP A 187 -3.49 9.09 16.76
N GLU A 188 -4.35 8.54 15.89
CA GLU A 188 -5.60 7.89 16.26
C GLU A 188 -5.35 6.62 17.12
N ALA A 189 -4.34 5.82 16.73
CA ALA A 189 -4.03 4.54 17.37
C ALA A 189 -3.27 4.69 18.70
N PHE A 190 -2.37 5.66 18.78
CA PHE A 190 -1.47 5.90 19.92
C PHE A 190 -1.39 7.39 20.27
N PRO A 191 -2.45 7.96 20.88
CA PRO A 191 -2.50 9.38 21.20
C PRO A 191 -1.29 9.83 22.04
N GLY A 192 -0.59 10.88 21.57
CA GLY A 192 0.57 11.44 22.27
C GLY A 192 1.92 10.78 21.93
N TYR A 193 1.94 9.64 21.27
CA TYR A 193 3.18 9.06 20.76
C TYR A 193 3.76 9.93 19.62
N LYS A 194 5.08 10.13 19.63
CA LYS A 194 5.80 10.85 18.58
C LYS A 194 6.72 9.91 17.82
N ALA A 195 6.40 9.69 16.54
CA ALA A 195 7.23 8.86 15.68
C ALA A 195 8.52 9.60 15.28
N PRO A 196 9.63 8.85 15.10
CA PRO A 196 10.91 9.44 14.71
C PRO A 196 10.95 9.88 13.23
N VAL A 197 10.04 9.40 12.40
CA VAL A 197 9.97 9.68 10.96
C VAL A 197 8.61 10.29 10.64
N ASN A 198 8.58 11.35 9.84
CA ASN A 198 7.33 11.93 9.35
C ASN A 198 6.87 11.32 8.02
N ALA A 199 5.62 11.63 7.62
CA ALA A 199 5.01 11.06 6.42
C ALA A 199 5.73 11.48 5.13
N VAL A 200 6.28 12.70 5.07
CA VAL A 200 6.99 13.23 3.88
C VAL A 200 8.30 12.49 3.66
N GLU A 201 9.12 12.34 4.72
CA GLU A 201 10.40 11.61 4.66
C GLU A 201 10.19 10.15 4.24
N MET A 202 9.18 9.49 4.80
CA MET A 202 8.85 8.11 4.43
C MET A 202 8.34 8.00 2.99
N ALA A 203 7.56 8.97 2.54
CA ALA A 203 7.04 8.99 1.17
C ALA A 203 8.16 9.19 0.13
N GLU A 204 9.14 10.02 0.42
CA GLU A 204 10.32 10.20 -0.42
C GLU A 204 11.09 8.89 -0.58
N TYR A 205 11.36 8.20 0.54
CA TYR A 205 12.02 6.89 0.53
C TYR A 205 11.23 5.85 -0.29
N ILE A 206 9.92 5.72 -0.02
CA ILE A 206 9.05 4.77 -0.74
C ILE A 206 9.05 5.08 -2.23
N SER A 207 8.90 6.34 -2.62
CA SER A 207 8.88 6.77 -4.02
C SER A 207 10.19 6.43 -4.73
N GLY A 208 11.33 6.70 -4.11
CA GLY A 208 12.65 6.30 -4.62
C GLY A 208 12.78 4.77 -4.79
N PHE A 209 12.31 4.00 -3.80
CA PHE A 209 12.31 2.55 -3.87
C PHE A 209 11.40 2.00 -4.97
N VAL A 210 10.22 2.56 -5.15
CA VAL A 210 9.28 2.18 -6.24
C VAL A 210 9.92 2.35 -7.62
N LEU A 211 10.71 3.40 -7.79
CA LEU A 211 11.35 3.73 -9.07
C LEU A 211 12.58 2.87 -9.37
N THR A 212 13.32 2.46 -8.35
CA THR A 212 14.66 1.88 -8.53
C THR A 212 14.86 0.52 -7.86
N GLY A 213 14.06 0.17 -6.85
CA GLY A 213 14.24 -1.04 -6.04
C GLY A 213 14.13 -2.34 -6.83
N ASN A 214 13.35 -2.35 -7.91
CA ASN A 214 13.23 -3.49 -8.82
C ASN A 214 14.54 -3.89 -9.52
N LYS A 215 15.55 -3.02 -9.54
CA LYS A 215 16.86 -3.31 -10.09
C LYS A 215 17.71 -4.21 -9.19
N PHE A 216 17.42 -4.22 -7.89
CA PHE A 216 18.25 -4.86 -6.88
C PHE A 216 17.51 -5.94 -6.07
N PHE A 217 16.17 -5.84 -6.01
CA PHE A 217 15.35 -6.67 -5.13
C PHE A 217 14.18 -7.30 -5.88
N ASN A 218 13.92 -8.57 -5.60
CA ASN A 218 12.68 -9.27 -5.93
C ASN A 218 12.33 -10.24 -4.80
N GLY A 219 11.08 -10.23 -4.33
CA GLY A 219 10.59 -11.07 -3.24
C GLY A 219 11.20 -10.71 -1.88
N LYS A 220 11.67 -9.47 -1.69
CA LYS A 220 12.29 -9.07 -0.43
C LYS A 220 11.31 -8.32 0.48
N ILE A 221 11.39 -8.67 1.77
CA ILE A 221 10.74 -7.93 2.84
C ILE A 221 11.82 -7.09 3.51
N LEU A 222 11.77 -5.78 3.28
CA LEU A 222 12.79 -4.85 3.76
C LEU A 222 12.27 -4.08 4.97
N PRO A 223 12.90 -4.20 6.14
CA PRO A 223 12.58 -3.37 7.30
C PRO A 223 13.02 -1.93 7.06
N VAL A 224 12.10 -0.98 7.26
CA VAL A 224 12.33 0.46 7.11
C VAL A 224 11.95 1.13 8.42
N ALA A 225 12.86 1.11 9.38
CA ALA A 225 12.64 1.62 10.72
C ALA A 225 13.95 2.10 11.35
N ILE A 226 13.87 3.17 12.13
CA ILE A 226 14.95 3.61 13.01
C ILE A 226 14.81 2.81 14.31
N GLY A 227 15.65 1.80 14.45
CA GLY A 227 15.60 0.87 15.58
C GLY A 227 14.52 -0.21 15.42
N ASN A 228 14.42 -1.06 16.42
CA ASN A 228 13.38 -2.08 16.51
C ASN A 228 12.22 -1.44 17.29
N PRO A 229 11.08 -1.11 16.65
CA PRO A 229 9.96 -0.49 17.35
C PRO A 229 9.40 -1.42 18.42
#